data_ad8e8744e08d3768962522384cf3ac30
#
_entry.id   ad8e8744e08d3768962522384cf3ac30
#
_cell.length_a   1.000
_cell.length_b   1.000
_cell.length_c   1.000
_cell.angle_alpha   90.00
_cell.angle_beta   90.00
_cell.angle_gamma   90.00
#
_symmetry.space_group_name_H-M   'P 1'
#
loop_
_entity.id
_entity.type
_entity.pdbx_description
1 polymer ?
#
loop_
_entity_poly.entity_id
_entity_poly.type
_entity_poly.pdbx_seq_one_letter_code
_entity_poly.pdbx_strand_id
1 'polypeptide(L)'
;QLLELGYNRNGLGISLSGRRLEWMRSEIPSNGNLKSSSANLLNYIPAMCTQYTYMLTNLHPYTAQIGDAVYNNSGEIGGQADIFYNFKRGSALGGKRGLKIHANFSTYYTLHKEGTAKAGKLLYRDISIDIEKQFTRKFKAVLLYSMQEENPSYGRKSATRLQNVFVADLQYKFTPKFSTRLELQYLTTHEDEKDWMAALLEINFAPSWSIYGSDMYNNGGSKIHYFNAGVSYARSRTRIALSYGRNREGLLCSGGVCRLTRAYTGANLQITTSF
;
A
#
# COMPACT_ATOMS: atom_id res chain seq x y z
N GLN A 1 2.83 20.83 11.19
CA GLN A 1 3.32 20.29 12.46
C GLN A 1 3.38 18.78 12.36
N LEU A 2 4.47 18.19 12.82
CA LEU A 2 4.69 16.75 12.91
C LEU A 2 5.23 16.43 14.31
N LEU A 3 4.69 15.40 14.93
CA LEU A 3 5.17 14.83 16.19
C LEU A 3 5.37 13.33 15.99
N GLU A 4 6.52 12.81 16.40
CA GLU A 4 6.82 11.39 16.38
C GLU A 4 7.39 10.96 17.72
N LEU A 5 6.87 9.87 18.27
CA LEU A 5 7.30 9.25 19.51
C LEU A 5 7.53 7.77 19.26
N GLY A 6 8.67 7.26 19.69
CA GLY A 6 9.03 5.85 19.53
C GLY A 6 9.46 5.21 20.84
N TYR A 7 9.05 3.97 21.05
CA TYR A 7 9.49 3.12 22.14
C TYR A 7 9.83 1.72 21.62
N ASN A 8 10.98 1.21 22.01
CA ASN A 8 11.40 -0.15 21.61
C ASN A 8 12.09 -0.85 22.76
N ARG A 9 11.55 -1.97 23.22
CA ARG A 9 12.15 -2.79 24.29
C ARG A 9 11.67 -4.24 24.22
N ASN A 10 12.60 -5.18 24.35
CA ASN A 10 12.32 -6.62 24.53
C ASN A 10 11.37 -7.23 23.46
N GLY A 11 11.47 -6.79 22.22
CA GLY A 11 10.63 -7.28 21.13
C GLY A 11 9.33 -6.51 20.94
N LEU A 12 8.96 -5.61 21.87
CA LEU A 12 7.87 -4.66 21.71
C LEU A 12 8.42 -3.37 21.07
N GLY A 13 7.78 -2.91 20.01
CA GLY A 13 8.00 -1.58 19.45
C GLY A 13 6.66 -0.88 19.32
N ILE A 14 6.65 0.40 19.68
CA ILE A 14 5.50 1.29 19.56
C ILE A 14 5.99 2.56 18.89
N SER A 15 5.30 2.98 17.84
CA SER A 15 5.50 4.27 17.18
C SER A 15 4.18 5.03 17.17
N LEU A 16 4.20 6.24 17.68
CA LEU A 16 3.07 7.15 17.65
C LEU A 16 3.47 8.36 16.84
N SER A 17 2.68 8.73 15.87
CA SER A 17 2.89 9.94 15.08
C SER A 17 1.60 10.73 14.95
N GLY A 18 1.75 12.05 14.95
CA GLY A 18 0.66 12.98 14.77
C GLY A 18 1.07 14.10 13.85
N ARG A 19 0.18 14.54 12.98
CA ARG A 19 0.47 15.69 12.12
C ARG A 19 -0.74 16.60 11.95
N ARG A 20 -0.41 17.85 11.70
CA ARG A 20 -1.33 18.88 11.23
C ARG A 20 -0.72 19.53 9.99
N LEU A 21 -1.41 19.41 8.88
CA LEU A 21 -1.04 20.02 7.61
C LEU A 21 -2.05 21.10 7.24
N GLU A 22 -1.51 22.22 6.79
CA GLU A 22 -2.29 23.36 6.38
C GLU A 22 -1.57 24.03 5.22
N TRP A 23 -2.23 24.13 4.08
CA TRP A 23 -1.72 24.79 2.87
C TRP A 23 -0.37 24.26 2.34
N MET A 24 -0.01 23.03 2.70
CA MET A 24 1.24 22.43 2.23
C MET A 24 1.03 21.71 0.90
N ARG A 25 1.81 22.10 -0.07
CA ARG A 25 1.90 21.44 -1.36
C ARG A 25 3.37 21.36 -1.78
N SER A 26 3.85 20.16 -2.09
CA SER A 26 5.20 19.97 -2.63
C SER A 26 5.11 19.58 -4.10
N GLU A 27 5.73 20.39 -4.95
CA GLU A 27 5.75 20.18 -6.40
C GLU A 27 7.17 20.28 -6.93
N ILE A 28 7.49 19.51 -7.96
CA ILE A 28 8.69 19.74 -8.75
C ILE A 28 8.33 20.81 -9.80
N PRO A 29 8.96 22.00 -9.78
CA PRO A 29 8.73 22.99 -10.82
C PRO A 29 9.23 22.43 -12.17
N SER A 30 8.36 22.28 -13.14
CA SER A 30 8.73 21.98 -14.52
C SER A 30 8.68 23.27 -15.34
N ASN A 31 9.84 23.70 -15.81
CA ASN A 31 10.08 24.75 -16.82
C ASN A 31 8.88 25.67 -17.13
N GLY A 32 8.63 26.64 -16.26
CA GLY A 32 7.86 27.84 -16.58
C GLY A 32 6.34 27.76 -16.67
N ASN A 33 5.75 26.58 -16.81
CA ASN A 33 4.32 26.38 -16.82
C ASN A 33 3.87 25.55 -15.63
N LEU A 34 3.61 26.21 -14.53
CA LEU A 34 3.12 25.64 -13.24
C LEU A 34 1.68 25.13 -13.30
N LYS A 35 1.19 24.71 -14.44
CA LYS A 35 -0.04 23.93 -14.49
C LYS A 35 0.32 22.53 -14.01
N SER A 36 -0.01 22.27 -12.78
CA SER A 36 0.22 21.03 -12.07
C SER A 36 -0.20 19.83 -12.90
N SER A 37 0.76 19.16 -13.52
CA SER A 37 0.54 17.78 -13.86
C SER A 37 0.70 16.96 -12.57
N SER A 38 -0.16 15.97 -12.36
CA SER A 38 -0.05 15.01 -11.26
C SER A 38 1.33 14.32 -11.20
N ALA A 39 2.10 14.38 -12.28
CA ALA A 39 3.47 13.88 -12.36
C ALA A 39 4.49 14.69 -11.55
N ASN A 40 4.18 15.91 -11.20
CA ASN A 40 5.11 16.83 -10.51
C ASN A 40 4.82 16.95 -9.01
N LEU A 41 3.84 16.22 -8.49
CA LEU A 41 3.53 16.20 -7.07
C LEU A 41 4.49 15.25 -6.35
N LEU A 42 5.16 15.77 -5.35
CA LEU A 42 6.02 14.99 -4.47
C LEU A 42 5.35 14.85 -3.10
N ASN A 43 5.20 13.64 -2.64
CA ASN A 43 4.73 13.38 -1.30
C ASN A 43 5.92 13.22 -0.35
N TYR A 44 6.52 14.36 0.05
CA TYR A 44 7.59 14.38 1.06
C TYR A 44 7.09 14.24 2.49
N ILE A 45 5.79 14.30 2.68
CA ILE A 45 5.22 14.20 4.00
C ILE A 45 5.23 12.73 4.35
N PRO A 46 5.80 12.33 5.49
CA PRO A 46 5.80 10.95 5.91
C PRO A 46 4.39 10.38 5.80
N ALA A 47 4.26 9.27 5.13
CA ALA A 47 3.00 8.57 5.13
C ALA A 47 2.68 8.20 6.57
N MET A 48 1.56 8.67 7.06
CA MET A 48 1.05 8.35 8.37
C MET A 48 -0.05 7.30 8.26
N CYS A 49 0.04 6.44 7.29
CA CYS A 49 -0.73 5.21 7.18
C CYS A 49 0.22 4.12 6.71
N THR A 50 -0.06 2.90 7.07
CA THR A 50 0.74 1.77 6.61
C THR A 50 0.69 1.68 5.08
N GLN A 51 1.86 1.71 4.45
CA GLN A 51 1.98 1.49 3.02
C GLN A 51 2.10 -0.01 2.77
N TYR A 52 1.03 -0.58 2.30
CA TYR A 52 1.01 -1.98 1.92
C TYR A 52 1.57 -2.17 0.52
N THR A 53 2.16 -3.34 0.28
CA THR A 53 2.62 -3.74 -1.06
C THR A 53 1.59 -4.56 -1.82
N TYR A 54 0.50 -4.91 -1.17
CA TYR A 54 -0.55 -5.76 -1.72
C TYR A 54 -1.49 -4.98 -2.64
N MET A 55 -1.96 -5.63 -3.72
CA MET A 55 -2.74 -4.94 -4.76
C MET A 55 -4.04 -4.36 -4.24
N LEU A 56 -4.83 -5.14 -3.50
CA LEU A 56 -6.15 -4.71 -3.03
C LEU A 56 -6.09 -3.73 -1.87
N THR A 57 -5.06 -3.77 -1.03
CA THR A 57 -4.88 -2.78 0.04
C THR A 57 -4.57 -1.38 -0.51
N ASN A 58 -4.06 -1.32 -1.75
CA ASN A 58 -3.73 -0.08 -2.44
C ASN A 58 -4.75 0.29 -3.53
N LEU A 59 -5.95 -0.29 -3.49
CA LEU A 59 -6.98 0.02 -4.48
C LEU A 59 -7.39 1.49 -4.40
N HIS A 60 -7.47 2.03 -3.19
CA HIS A 60 -7.78 3.42 -2.88
C HIS A 60 -6.74 3.98 -1.89
N PRO A 61 -5.52 4.24 -2.35
CA PRO A 61 -4.45 4.70 -1.47
C PRO A 61 -4.75 6.11 -0.95
N TYR A 62 -4.58 6.30 0.35
CA TYR A 62 -4.68 7.62 0.94
C TYR A 62 -3.41 8.43 0.66
N THR A 63 -3.61 9.62 0.15
CA THR A 63 -2.52 10.56 -0.06
C THR A 63 -2.99 11.96 0.31
N ALA A 64 -2.33 12.55 1.28
CA ALA A 64 -2.64 13.89 1.78
C ALA A 64 -2.57 14.99 0.72
N GLN A 65 -1.90 14.73 -0.40
CA GLN A 65 -1.53 15.76 -1.37
C GLN A 65 -1.91 15.46 -2.81
N ILE A 66 -2.67 14.40 -3.05
CA ILE A 66 -3.12 14.09 -4.39
C ILE A 66 -4.55 14.52 -4.54
N GLY A 67 -4.67 15.57 -5.19
CA GLY A 67 -5.90 16.19 -5.58
C GLY A 67 -5.59 17.53 -6.17
N ASP A 68 -6.43 17.98 -7.02
CA ASP A 68 -6.51 19.37 -7.38
C ASP A 68 -6.51 20.20 -6.09
N ALA A 69 -5.86 21.35 -6.08
CA ALA A 69 -5.83 22.28 -4.93
C ALA A 69 -7.23 22.53 -4.32
N VAL A 70 -8.28 22.31 -5.10
CA VAL A 70 -9.69 22.36 -4.70
C VAL A 70 -10.06 21.29 -3.68
N TYR A 71 -9.36 20.15 -3.62
CA TYR A 71 -9.75 19.03 -2.75
C TYR A 71 -9.07 19.05 -1.38
N ASN A 72 -7.92 19.68 -1.25
CA ASN A 72 -7.10 19.61 -0.04
C ASN A 72 -6.87 20.95 0.65
N ASN A 73 -7.63 21.94 0.30
CA ASN A 73 -7.54 23.29 0.87
C ASN A 73 -7.98 23.34 2.34
N SER A 74 -8.80 22.37 2.77
CA SER A 74 -9.26 22.35 4.17
C SER A 74 -8.16 21.96 5.16
N GLY A 75 -6.98 21.55 4.68
CA GLY A 75 -5.94 20.98 5.53
C GLY A 75 -6.35 19.64 6.16
N GLU A 76 -5.44 19.01 6.85
CA GLU A 76 -5.70 17.77 7.57
C GLU A 76 -5.07 17.74 8.94
N ILE A 77 -5.71 17.05 9.86
CA ILE A 77 -5.18 16.67 11.16
C ILE A 77 -5.41 15.19 11.38
N GLY A 78 -4.41 14.51 11.88
CA GLY A 78 -4.51 13.08 12.11
C GLY A 78 -3.34 12.49 12.85
N GLY A 79 -3.40 11.19 13.04
CA GLY A 79 -2.38 10.44 13.73
C GLY A 79 -2.37 8.98 13.35
N GLN A 80 -1.25 8.35 13.71
CA GLN A 80 -1.00 6.92 13.51
C GLN A 80 -0.39 6.34 14.77
N ALA A 81 -0.78 5.12 15.08
CA ALA A 81 -0.16 4.28 16.09
C ALA A 81 0.23 2.95 15.45
N ASP A 82 1.51 2.62 15.49
CA ASP A 82 2.07 1.34 15.08
C ASP A 82 2.56 0.58 16.30
N ILE A 83 2.14 -0.66 16.43
CA ILE A 83 2.54 -1.54 17.53
C ILE A 83 3.00 -2.86 16.92
N PHE A 84 4.22 -3.26 17.17
CA PHE A 84 4.68 -4.58 16.80
C PHE A 84 5.25 -5.34 18.00
N TYR A 85 5.04 -6.64 18.00
CA TYR A 85 5.60 -7.53 19.00
C TYR A 85 6.23 -8.76 18.38
N ASN A 86 7.49 -8.99 18.71
CA ASN A 86 8.25 -10.15 18.28
C ASN A 86 8.32 -11.18 19.41
N PHE A 87 7.48 -12.21 19.34
CA PHE A 87 7.50 -13.32 20.27
C PHE A 87 8.80 -14.12 20.13
N LYS A 88 9.50 -14.30 21.22
CA LYS A 88 10.78 -15.01 21.24
C LYS A 88 10.60 -16.46 20.81
N ARG A 89 11.64 -17.05 20.24
CA ARG A 89 11.74 -18.49 20.02
C ARG A 89 11.67 -19.21 21.36
N GLY A 90 10.96 -20.34 21.41
CA GLY A 90 10.74 -21.11 22.63
C GLY A 90 9.56 -20.67 23.49
N SER A 91 8.95 -19.49 23.23
CA SER A 91 7.74 -19.07 23.93
C SER A 91 6.50 -19.83 23.41
N ALA A 92 5.41 -19.83 24.20
CA ALA A 92 4.16 -20.53 23.86
C ALA A 92 3.63 -20.13 22.48
N LEU A 93 3.55 -18.83 22.16
CA LEU A 93 3.08 -18.33 20.87
C LEU A 93 4.19 -18.29 19.81
N GLY A 94 5.42 -17.96 20.21
CA GLY A 94 6.57 -17.91 19.30
C GLY A 94 6.97 -19.27 18.74
N GLY A 95 6.85 -20.33 19.54
CA GLY A 95 7.25 -21.68 19.16
C GLY A 95 8.73 -21.75 18.79
N LYS A 96 9.12 -22.75 17.97
CA LYS A 96 10.53 -22.97 17.60
C LYS A 96 11.17 -21.83 16.79
N ARG A 97 10.39 -20.93 16.15
CA ARG A 97 10.92 -19.97 15.18
C ARG A 97 10.55 -18.51 15.42
N GLY A 98 9.74 -18.24 16.45
CA GLY A 98 9.20 -16.93 16.72
C GLY A 98 7.91 -16.67 15.95
N LEU A 99 7.25 -15.59 16.32
CA LEU A 99 6.04 -15.05 15.71
C LEU A 99 6.15 -13.54 15.77
N LYS A 100 5.76 -12.83 14.72
CA LYS A 100 5.61 -11.38 14.74
C LYS A 100 4.15 -11.04 14.59
N ILE A 101 3.68 -10.10 15.39
CA ILE A 101 2.36 -9.47 15.24
C ILE A 101 2.62 -7.99 15.10
N HIS A 102 1.98 -7.39 14.12
CA HIS A 102 1.97 -5.95 13.91
C HIS A 102 0.54 -5.48 13.82
N ALA A 103 0.23 -4.38 14.48
CA ALA A 103 -1.07 -3.71 14.44
C ALA A 103 -0.86 -2.23 14.14
N ASN A 104 -1.66 -1.69 13.26
CA ASN A 104 -1.67 -0.27 12.91
C ASN A 104 -3.06 0.32 13.09
N PHE A 105 -3.09 1.55 13.55
CA PHE A 105 -4.26 2.42 13.53
C PHE A 105 -3.84 3.77 12.99
N SER A 106 -4.48 4.24 11.94
CA SER A 106 -4.30 5.61 11.41
C SER A 106 -5.64 6.26 11.12
N THR A 107 -5.73 7.57 11.36
CA THR A 107 -6.95 8.34 11.10
C THR A 107 -6.64 9.79 10.80
N TYR A 108 -7.40 10.36 9.85
CA TYR A 108 -7.26 11.75 9.40
C TYR A 108 -8.59 12.41 9.20
N TYR A 109 -8.64 13.69 9.56
CA TYR A 109 -9.84 14.53 9.47
C TYR A 109 -9.51 15.85 8.78
N THR A 110 -10.51 16.47 8.18
CA THR A 110 -10.40 17.84 7.67
C THR A 110 -10.14 18.82 8.82
N LEU A 111 -9.19 19.73 8.64
CA LEU A 111 -8.79 20.72 9.65
C LEU A 111 -9.71 21.95 9.66
N HIS A 112 -10.01 22.47 8.47
CA HIS A 112 -10.80 23.68 8.29
C HIS A 112 -12.02 23.42 7.42
N LYS A 113 -13.00 24.32 7.54
CA LYS A 113 -14.11 24.41 6.60
C LYS A 113 -13.63 25.18 5.36
N GLU A 114 -13.78 24.56 4.18
CA GLU A 114 -13.44 25.23 2.93
C GLU A 114 -14.37 24.81 1.81
N GLY A 115 -14.91 25.78 1.09
CA GLY A 115 -15.93 25.53 0.08
C GLY A 115 -17.08 24.72 0.64
N THR A 116 -17.29 23.51 0.10
CA THR A 116 -18.30 22.54 0.57
C THR A 116 -17.78 21.57 1.61
N ALA A 117 -16.46 21.54 1.90
CA ALA A 117 -15.86 20.71 2.94
C ALA A 117 -16.12 21.32 4.32
N LYS A 118 -16.40 20.47 5.32
CA LYS A 118 -16.62 20.88 6.72
C LYS A 118 -15.43 20.40 7.56
N ALA A 119 -15.03 21.22 8.56
CA ALA A 119 -14.02 20.80 9.54
C ALA A 119 -14.46 19.54 10.30
N GLY A 120 -13.49 18.73 10.70
CA GLY A 120 -13.71 17.50 11.49
C GLY A 120 -14.40 16.37 10.73
N LYS A 121 -14.40 16.39 9.41
CA LYS A 121 -14.89 15.27 8.58
C LYS A 121 -13.79 14.24 8.39
N LEU A 122 -14.13 12.98 8.53
CA LEU A 122 -13.21 11.88 8.27
C LEU A 122 -12.72 11.96 6.81
N LEU A 123 -11.42 11.92 6.62
CA LEU A 123 -10.75 11.78 5.33
C LEU A 123 -10.35 10.34 5.07
N TYR A 124 -9.71 9.72 6.08
CA TYR A 124 -9.23 8.36 6.00
C TYR A 124 -9.07 7.75 7.38
N ARG A 125 -9.31 6.45 7.47
CA ARG A 125 -9.02 5.60 8.62
C ARG A 125 -8.53 4.25 8.14
N ASP A 126 -7.48 3.72 8.76
CA ASP A 126 -6.99 2.36 8.54
C ASP A 126 -6.76 1.69 9.90
N ILE A 127 -7.34 0.51 10.06
CA ILE A 127 -7.11 -0.37 11.19
C ILE A 127 -6.64 -1.69 10.63
N SER A 128 -5.41 -2.07 10.93
CA SER A 128 -4.87 -3.31 10.39
C SER A 128 -4.12 -4.14 11.41
N ILE A 129 -4.08 -5.41 11.14
CA ILE A 129 -3.27 -6.38 11.88
C ILE A 129 -2.64 -7.35 10.89
N ASP A 130 -1.35 -7.60 11.04
CA ASP A 130 -0.66 -8.66 10.34
C ASP A 130 0.08 -9.60 11.28
N ILE A 131 0.14 -10.86 10.88
CA ILE A 131 0.78 -11.93 11.62
C ILE A 131 1.77 -12.61 10.68
N GLU A 132 3.06 -12.51 11.00
CA GLU A 132 4.13 -13.19 10.27
C GLU A 132 4.64 -14.40 11.07
N LYS A 133 4.59 -15.57 10.45
CA LYS A 133 5.05 -16.83 11.05
C LYS A 133 5.96 -17.62 10.13
N GLN A 134 7.13 -17.97 10.63
CA GLN A 134 8.00 -18.94 10.00
C GLN A 134 7.68 -20.34 10.57
N PHE A 135 6.90 -21.15 9.85
CA PHE A 135 6.48 -22.48 10.31
C PHE A 135 7.64 -23.51 10.24
N THR A 136 8.34 -23.54 9.12
CA THR A 136 9.49 -24.43 8.91
C THR A 136 10.68 -23.63 8.35
N ARG A 137 11.83 -24.28 8.13
CA ARG A 137 12.95 -23.62 7.41
C ARG A 137 12.57 -23.22 5.98
N LYS A 138 11.58 -23.91 5.41
CA LYS A 138 11.15 -23.75 4.02
C LYS A 138 9.86 -22.93 3.87
N PHE A 139 8.99 -22.90 4.88
CA PHE A 139 7.65 -22.32 4.80
C PHE A 139 7.47 -21.13 5.74
N LYS A 140 7.08 -20.00 5.17
CA LYS A 140 6.71 -18.74 5.85
C LYS A 140 5.33 -18.33 5.38
N ALA A 141 4.50 -17.82 6.28
CA ALA A 141 3.23 -17.18 5.94
C ALA A 141 3.09 -15.82 6.63
N VAL A 142 2.43 -14.91 5.94
CA VAL A 142 1.92 -13.64 6.47
C VAL A 142 0.42 -13.63 6.23
N LEU A 143 -0.34 -13.36 7.28
CA LEU A 143 -1.79 -13.10 7.19
C LEU A 143 -2.02 -11.66 7.58
N LEU A 144 -2.76 -10.92 6.78
CA LEU A 144 -3.09 -9.52 7.03
C LEU A 144 -4.59 -9.31 6.90
N TYR A 145 -5.12 -8.53 7.82
CA TYR A 145 -6.45 -7.92 7.74
C TYR A 145 -6.30 -6.41 7.84
N SER A 146 -6.99 -5.68 6.98
CA SER A 146 -7.05 -4.22 6.99
C SER A 146 -8.49 -3.77 6.77
N MET A 147 -9.00 -2.95 7.68
CA MET A 147 -10.24 -2.21 7.53
C MET A 147 -9.88 -0.78 7.15
N GLN A 148 -10.28 -0.35 5.97
CA GLN A 148 -10.00 0.97 5.45
C GLN A 148 -11.30 1.73 5.23
N GLU A 149 -11.37 2.94 5.71
CA GLU A 149 -12.50 3.84 5.50
C GLU A 149 -11.97 5.15 4.93
N GLU A 150 -12.47 5.53 3.77
CA GLU A 150 -12.06 6.77 3.12
C GLU A 150 -13.26 7.63 2.75
N ASN A 151 -13.03 8.92 2.65
CA ASN A 151 -14.00 9.87 2.14
C ASN A 151 -13.64 10.24 0.69
N PRO A 152 -14.33 9.67 -0.33
CA PRO A 152 -14.00 9.92 -1.73
C PRO A 152 -14.26 11.35 -2.18
N SER A 153 -14.99 12.13 -1.36
CA SER A 153 -15.25 13.54 -1.60
C SER A 153 -14.33 14.49 -0.83
N TYR A 154 -13.30 13.97 -0.15
CA TYR A 154 -12.37 14.77 0.68
C TYR A 154 -13.08 15.69 1.68
N GLY A 155 -14.09 15.16 2.36
CA GLY A 155 -14.86 15.89 3.38
C GLY A 155 -15.94 16.84 2.87
N ARG A 156 -16.14 16.96 1.55
CA ARG A 156 -17.24 17.76 0.96
C ARG A 156 -18.60 17.14 1.29
N LYS A 157 -18.71 15.82 1.18
CA LYS A 157 -19.86 15.04 1.61
C LYS A 157 -19.46 14.20 2.83
N SER A 158 -20.44 13.77 3.59
CA SER A 158 -20.20 12.92 4.77
C SER A 158 -20.11 11.43 4.44
N ALA A 159 -20.47 11.04 3.22
CA ALA A 159 -20.41 9.65 2.80
C ALA A 159 -18.95 9.17 2.78
N THR A 160 -18.70 8.06 3.43
CA THR A 160 -17.42 7.36 3.42
C THR A 160 -17.58 6.02 2.74
N ARG A 161 -16.49 5.46 2.25
CA ARG A 161 -16.41 4.11 1.69
C ARG A 161 -15.64 3.24 2.66
N LEU A 162 -16.30 2.20 3.15
CA LEU A 162 -15.70 1.22 4.05
C LEU A 162 -15.35 -0.05 3.26
N GLN A 163 -14.13 -0.50 3.38
CA GLN A 163 -13.65 -1.74 2.76
C GLN A 163 -12.86 -2.58 3.77
N ASN A 164 -13.00 -3.89 3.66
CA ASN A 164 -12.22 -4.85 4.44
C ASN A 164 -11.37 -5.67 3.49
N VAL A 165 -10.08 -5.74 3.76
CA VAL A 165 -9.10 -6.44 2.92
C VAL A 165 -8.45 -7.55 3.72
N PHE A 166 -8.46 -8.75 3.15
CA PHE A 166 -7.81 -9.95 3.69
C PHE A 166 -6.69 -10.36 2.75
N VAL A 167 -5.52 -10.64 3.30
CA VAL A 167 -4.35 -11.08 2.54
C VAL A 167 -3.73 -12.32 3.17
N ALA A 168 -3.37 -13.29 2.34
CA ALA A 168 -2.53 -14.43 2.70
C ALA A 168 -1.31 -14.46 1.75
N ASP A 169 -0.12 -14.21 2.29
CA ASP A 169 1.16 -14.30 1.58
C ASP A 169 1.92 -15.53 2.07
N LEU A 170 2.09 -16.51 1.19
CA LEU A 170 2.66 -17.81 1.47
C LEU A 170 3.97 -17.97 0.68
N GLN A 171 5.07 -18.23 1.38
CA GLN A 171 6.37 -18.40 0.77
C GLN A 171 6.92 -19.78 1.05
N TYR A 172 7.33 -20.49 -0.01
CA TYR A 172 7.90 -21.83 0.12
C TYR A 172 9.22 -21.97 -0.64
N LYS A 173 10.24 -22.45 0.06
CA LYS A 173 11.58 -22.75 -0.48
C LYS A 173 11.70 -24.25 -0.73
N PHE A 174 11.60 -24.67 -1.97
CA PHE A 174 11.80 -26.08 -2.34
C PHE A 174 13.26 -26.49 -2.20
N THR A 175 14.15 -25.66 -2.74
CA THR A 175 15.59 -25.80 -2.66
C THR A 175 16.24 -24.44 -2.34
N PRO A 176 17.55 -24.37 -2.06
CA PRO A 176 18.25 -23.10 -1.93
C PRO A 176 18.18 -22.20 -3.17
N LYS A 177 17.96 -22.79 -4.36
CA LYS A 177 17.91 -22.09 -5.65
C LYS A 177 16.49 -21.91 -6.21
N PHE A 178 15.49 -22.57 -5.63
CA PHE A 178 14.11 -22.55 -6.14
C PHE A 178 13.13 -22.27 -5.01
N SER A 179 12.36 -21.18 -5.17
CA SER A 179 11.32 -20.78 -4.24
C SER A 179 10.11 -20.20 -4.95
N THR A 180 8.96 -20.29 -4.29
CA THR A 180 7.70 -19.70 -4.75
C THR A 180 7.12 -18.81 -3.68
N ARG A 181 6.35 -17.80 -4.13
CA ARG A 181 5.48 -16.95 -3.31
C ARG A 181 4.10 -16.95 -3.94
N LEU A 182 3.11 -17.32 -3.15
CA LEU A 182 1.69 -17.24 -3.52
C LEU A 182 1.04 -16.19 -2.62
N GLU A 183 0.42 -15.20 -3.23
CA GLU A 183 -0.31 -14.15 -2.55
C GLU A 183 -1.77 -14.23 -2.98
N LEU A 184 -2.67 -14.32 -2.02
CA LEU A 184 -4.12 -14.35 -2.23
C LEU A 184 -4.74 -13.20 -1.46
N GLN A 185 -5.66 -12.47 -2.10
CA GLN A 185 -6.31 -11.30 -1.52
C GLN A 185 -7.81 -11.31 -1.81
N TYR A 186 -8.57 -10.81 -0.86
CA TYR A 186 -10.00 -10.57 -1.00
C TYR A 186 -10.35 -9.24 -0.37
N LEU A 187 -11.05 -8.40 -1.10
CA LEU A 187 -11.61 -7.14 -0.63
C LEU A 187 -13.12 -7.22 -0.69
N THR A 188 -13.79 -6.88 0.41
CA THR A 188 -15.24 -6.75 0.46
C THR A 188 -15.67 -5.34 0.84
N THR A 189 -16.63 -4.82 0.10
CA THR A 189 -17.27 -3.53 0.34
C THR A 189 -18.69 -3.53 -0.23
N HIS A 190 -19.58 -2.78 0.40
CA HIS A 190 -20.95 -2.61 -0.09
C HIS A 190 -21.08 -1.45 -1.09
N GLU A 191 -20.03 -0.69 -1.26
CA GLU A 191 -20.02 0.57 -2.00
C GLU A 191 -19.19 0.44 -3.28
N ASP A 192 -19.42 1.38 -4.23
CA ASP A 192 -18.66 1.54 -5.45
C ASP A 192 -18.61 0.26 -6.31
N GLU A 193 -17.41 -0.24 -6.64
CA GLU A 193 -17.19 -1.41 -7.49
C GLU A 193 -17.39 -2.75 -6.77
N LYS A 194 -17.82 -2.73 -5.50
CA LYS A 194 -18.07 -3.90 -4.65
C LYS A 194 -16.82 -4.77 -4.46
N ASP A 195 -17.01 -6.08 -4.43
CA ASP A 195 -15.98 -7.04 -4.03
C ASP A 195 -14.91 -7.29 -5.10
N TRP A 196 -13.69 -7.51 -4.64
CA TRP A 196 -12.54 -7.81 -5.47
C TRP A 196 -11.77 -9.02 -4.97
N MET A 197 -11.18 -9.76 -5.91
CA MET A 197 -10.22 -10.82 -5.64
C MET A 197 -8.91 -10.50 -6.32
N ALA A 198 -7.78 -10.88 -5.71
CA ALA A 198 -6.50 -10.83 -6.38
C ALA A 198 -5.63 -12.01 -5.99
N ALA A 199 -4.81 -12.44 -6.95
CA ALA A 199 -3.82 -13.49 -6.75
C ALA A 199 -2.52 -13.10 -7.44
N LEU A 200 -1.38 -13.47 -6.84
CA LEU A 200 -0.06 -13.36 -7.43
C LEU A 200 0.71 -14.66 -7.15
N LEU A 201 1.28 -15.22 -8.19
CA LEU A 201 2.26 -16.31 -8.07
C LEU A 201 3.62 -15.82 -8.58
N GLU A 202 4.62 -15.91 -7.75
CA GLU A 202 6.01 -15.60 -8.10
C GLU A 202 6.86 -16.85 -7.94
N ILE A 203 7.71 -17.08 -8.92
CA ILE A 203 8.64 -18.21 -8.98
C ILE A 203 10.05 -17.65 -9.14
N ASN A 204 10.92 -17.98 -8.19
CA ASN A 204 12.29 -17.48 -8.14
C ASN A 204 13.28 -18.61 -8.39
N PHE A 205 14.17 -18.40 -9.36
CA PHE A 205 15.31 -19.25 -9.68
C PHE A 205 16.59 -18.46 -9.37
N ALA A 206 17.10 -18.68 -8.15
CA ALA A 206 18.32 -17.99 -7.71
C ALA A 206 19.54 -18.44 -8.54
N PRO A 207 20.47 -17.53 -8.80
CA PRO A 207 20.56 -16.20 -8.22
C PRO A 207 19.88 -15.10 -9.04
N SER A 208 19.36 -15.36 -10.25
CA SER A 208 19.18 -14.30 -11.22
C SER A 208 17.77 -14.14 -11.77
N TRP A 209 16.95 -15.19 -11.81
CA TRP A 209 15.68 -15.17 -12.52
C TRP A 209 14.49 -15.15 -11.57
N SER A 210 13.49 -14.33 -11.90
CA SER A 210 12.16 -14.35 -11.30
C SER A 210 11.10 -14.25 -12.38
N ILE A 211 10.05 -15.04 -12.25
CA ILE A 211 8.87 -15.04 -13.13
C ILE A 211 7.66 -14.85 -12.24
N TYR A 212 6.71 -14.02 -12.67
CA TYR A 212 5.47 -13.84 -11.94
C TYR A 212 4.26 -13.75 -12.85
N GLY A 213 3.12 -14.13 -12.30
CA GLY A 213 1.81 -13.88 -12.87
C GLY A 213 0.88 -13.39 -11.78
N SER A 214 0.05 -12.40 -12.09
CA SER A 214 -0.96 -11.87 -11.18
C SER A 214 -2.24 -11.56 -11.91
N ASP A 215 -3.35 -11.63 -11.19
CA ASP A 215 -4.66 -11.18 -11.67
C ASP A 215 -5.39 -10.49 -10.52
N MET A 216 -6.05 -9.40 -10.84
CA MET A 216 -6.97 -8.70 -9.96
C MET A 216 -8.32 -8.64 -10.66
N TYR A 217 -9.33 -9.22 -10.05
CA TYR A 217 -10.66 -9.40 -10.61
C TYR A 217 -11.71 -8.67 -9.79
N ASN A 218 -12.48 -7.80 -10.44
CA ASN A 218 -13.65 -7.19 -9.82
C ASN A 218 -14.81 -8.18 -9.82
N ASN A 219 -15.04 -8.85 -8.70
CA ASN A 219 -16.08 -9.86 -8.56
C ASN A 219 -17.48 -9.26 -8.37
N GLY A 220 -17.57 -8.09 -7.76
CA GLY A 220 -18.84 -7.49 -7.37
C GLY A 220 -19.50 -6.59 -8.43
N GLY A 221 -18.71 -5.92 -9.25
CA GLY A 221 -19.15 -4.87 -10.17
C GLY A 221 -18.89 -5.18 -11.64
N SER A 222 -17.83 -4.62 -12.17
CA SER A 222 -17.52 -4.59 -13.62
C SER A 222 -17.16 -5.95 -14.23
N LYS A 223 -16.84 -6.96 -13.43
CA LYS A 223 -16.39 -8.29 -13.87
C LYS A 223 -15.15 -8.28 -14.78
N ILE A 224 -14.26 -7.29 -14.54
CA ILE A 224 -13.06 -7.09 -15.33
C ILE A 224 -11.86 -7.73 -14.64
N HIS A 225 -11.02 -8.41 -15.44
CA HIS A 225 -9.72 -8.92 -15.05
C HIS A 225 -8.62 -7.93 -15.40
N TYR A 226 -7.73 -7.70 -14.44
CA TYR A 226 -6.51 -6.90 -14.58
C TYR A 226 -5.31 -7.81 -14.35
N PHE A 227 -4.97 -8.57 -15.39
CA PHE A 227 -3.87 -9.53 -15.35
C PHE A 227 -2.53 -8.86 -15.63
N ASN A 228 -1.47 -9.39 -15.05
CA ASN A 228 -0.10 -8.99 -15.35
C ASN A 228 0.81 -10.22 -15.23
N ALA A 229 1.73 -10.38 -16.17
CA ALA A 229 2.74 -11.42 -16.14
C ALA A 229 4.09 -10.82 -16.53
N GLY A 230 5.15 -11.29 -15.91
CA GLY A 230 6.46 -10.75 -16.19
C GLY A 230 7.60 -11.68 -15.82
N VAL A 231 8.76 -11.37 -16.36
CA VAL A 231 10.04 -12.02 -16.08
C VAL A 231 11.07 -10.97 -15.75
N SER A 232 11.92 -11.25 -14.78
CA SER A 232 13.07 -10.40 -14.49
C SER A 232 14.34 -11.20 -14.40
N TYR A 233 15.42 -10.59 -14.86
CA TYR A 233 16.78 -11.08 -14.76
C TYR A 233 17.62 -10.06 -14.02
N ALA A 234 18.33 -10.49 -12.97
CA ALA A 234 19.23 -9.63 -12.22
C ALA A 234 20.62 -10.26 -12.14
N ARG A 235 21.64 -9.48 -12.51
CA ARG A 235 23.04 -9.88 -12.37
C ARG A 235 23.90 -8.69 -12.00
N SER A 236 24.71 -8.86 -10.94
CA SER A 236 25.54 -7.80 -10.37
C SER A 236 24.71 -6.54 -10.03
N ARG A 237 24.90 -5.45 -10.71
CA ARG A 237 24.25 -4.15 -10.47
C ARG A 237 23.12 -3.85 -11.46
N THR A 238 22.82 -4.77 -12.38
CA THR A 238 21.81 -4.56 -13.42
C THR A 238 20.65 -5.53 -13.24
N ARG A 239 19.44 -4.97 -13.34
CA ARG A 239 18.18 -5.72 -13.42
C ARG A 239 17.45 -5.32 -14.69
N ILE A 240 16.99 -6.31 -15.44
CA ILE A 240 16.13 -6.17 -16.61
C ILE A 240 14.81 -6.86 -16.27
N ALA A 241 13.69 -6.18 -16.45
CA ALA A 241 12.37 -6.75 -16.24
C ALA A 241 11.48 -6.44 -17.43
N LEU A 242 10.79 -7.45 -17.93
CA LEU A 242 9.80 -7.38 -18.98
C LEU A 242 8.47 -7.86 -18.42
N SER A 243 7.41 -7.11 -18.64
CA SER A 243 6.06 -7.48 -18.24
C SER A 243 5.05 -7.13 -19.32
N TYR A 244 3.93 -7.84 -19.32
CA TYR A 244 2.78 -7.57 -20.15
C TYR A 244 1.53 -7.73 -19.32
N GLY A 245 0.59 -6.78 -19.44
CA GLY A 245 -0.64 -6.85 -18.67
C GLY A 245 -1.65 -5.77 -19.01
N ARG A 246 -2.82 -5.93 -18.41
CA ARG A 246 -3.89 -4.94 -18.38
C ARG A 246 -3.87 -4.22 -17.05
N ASN A 247 -3.63 -2.93 -17.07
CA ASN A 247 -3.55 -2.09 -15.89
C ASN A 247 -4.83 -1.27 -15.73
N ARG A 248 -5.31 -1.20 -14.50
CA ARG A 248 -6.46 -0.37 -14.13
C ARG A 248 -6.08 1.11 -14.17
N GLU A 249 -7.08 1.94 -14.46
CA GLU A 249 -6.98 3.36 -14.19
C GLU A 249 -6.91 3.60 -12.67
N GLY A 250 -6.06 4.50 -12.26
CA GLY A 250 -5.94 4.85 -10.84
C GLY A 250 -4.66 5.56 -10.51
N LEU A 251 -4.50 5.79 -9.23
CA LEU A 251 -3.33 6.41 -8.66
C LEU A 251 -2.27 5.37 -8.39
N LEU A 252 -1.11 5.50 -9.03
CA LEU A 252 0.06 4.69 -8.78
C LEU A 252 1.10 5.49 -7.99
N CYS A 253 1.48 4.97 -6.84
CA CYS A 253 2.52 5.54 -6.00
C CYS A 253 3.77 4.66 -6.03
N SER A 254 4.91 5.26 -6.34
CA SER A 254 6.22 4.59 -6.36
C SER A 254 7.32 5.55 -5.91
N GLY A 255 8.11 5.14 -4.91
CA GLY A 255 9.22 5.93 -4.41
C GLY A 255 8.84 7.33 -3.89
N GLY A 256 7.64 7.48 -3.29
CA GLY A 256 7.14 8.75 -2.80
C GLY A 256 6.50 9.65 -3.88
N VAL A 257 6.49 9.21 -5.13
CA VAL A 257 5.83 9.92 -6.24
C VAL A 257 4.55 9.20 -6.60
N CYS A 258 3.45 9.93 -6.61
CA CYS A 258 2.14 9.41 -6.98
C CYS A 258 1.66 10.07 -8.28
N ARG A 259 1.14 9.27 -9.20
CA ARG A 259 0.63 9.76 -10.49
C ARG A 259 -0.66 9.05 -10.88
N LEU A 260 -1.57 9.80 -11.48
CA LEU A 260 -2.73 9.22 -12.14
C LEU A 260 -2.29 8.54 -13.44
N THR A 261 -2.65 7.27 -13.57
CA THR A 261 -2.36 6.47 -14.76
C THR A 261 -3.68 6.07 -15.39
N ARG A 262 -3.82 6.24 -16.69
CA ARG A 262 -4.99 5.76 -17.43
C ARG A 262 -4.94 4.24 -17.54
N ALA A 263 -6.10 3.61 -17.70
CA ALA A 263 -6.17 2.20 -18.02
C ALA A 263 -5.44 1.91 -19.34
N TYR A 264 -4.60 0.88 -19.35
CA TYR A 264 -3.90 0.46 -20.56
C TYR A 264 -3.64 -1.05 -20.54
N THR A 265 -3.49 -1.61 -21.72
CA THR A 265 -2.99 -2.98 -21.93
C THR A 265 -1.74 -2.90 -22.78
N GLY A 266 -0.64 -3.47 -22.31
CA GLY A 266 0.62 -3.36 -23.04
C GLY A 266 1.81 -3.99 -22.34
N ALA A 267 2.95 -3.92 -23.03
CA ALA A 267 4.23 -4.37 -22.51
C ALA A 267 4.98 -3.23 -21.83
N ASN A 268 5.74 -3.57 -20.79
CA ASN A 268 6.64 -2.66 -20.08
C ASN A 268 8.03 -3.31 -20.00
N LEU A 269 9.05 -2.58 -20.43
CA LEU A 269 10.45 -2.94 -20.26
C LEU A 269 11.10 -1.97 -19.27
N GLN A 270 11.67 -2.52 -18.20
CA GLN A 270 12.40 -1.75 -17.20
C GLN A 270 13.84 -2.23 -17.11
N ILE A 271 14.78 -1.31 -17.23
CA ILE A 271 16.21 -1.57 -17.03
C ILE A 271 16.67 -0.67 -15.89
N THR A 272 17.20 -1.28 -14.84
CA THR A 272 17.76 -0.57 -13.70
C THR A 272 19.21 -1.00 -13.52
N THR A 273 20.13 -0.04 -13.49
CA THR A 273 21.55 -0.29 -13.22
C THR A 273 22.07 0.75 -12.21
N SER A 274 22.95 0.32 -11.31
CA SER A 274 23.65 1.20 -10.38
C SER A 274 25.15 1.18 -10.73
N PHE A 275 25.79 2.32 -10.66
CA PHE A 275 27.20 2.53 -11.00
C PHE A 275 28.07 2.56 -9.73
#